data_1dc6d67c17b19b2438bf9caa957db909
#
_entry.id   1dc6d67c17b19b2438bf9caa957db909
#
_cell.length_a   1.000
_cell.length_b   1.000
_cell.length_c   1.000
_cell.angle_alpha   90.00
_cell.angle_beta   90.00
_cell.angle_gamma   90.00
#
_symmetry.space_group_name_H-M   'P 1'
#
loop_
_entity.id
_entity.type
_entity.pdbx_description
1 polymer ?
#
loop_
_entity_poly.entity_id
_entity_poly.type
_entity_poly.pdbx_seq_one_letter_code
_entity_poly.pdbx_strand_id
1 'polypeptide(L)'
;MSTGFLERHANELQREAQQTAERSAAAPDDFWLNAAADNQRQAAREAFRELELVYARESGELLDMRFSGPKANGSISLDAFLKITEPLNKAWKAAAFRLRHGVVDGRIGHDIGDILNLKLAGIAHGSTHILLTGNGATDLAGESLLRETLTQTFRLLSSHNDDFYDAVDAMGGRAAQYVGEALKAIGTAGLSAQFTWQDRGTVNFWNGSTGEVSRIRALLASVSQPQVYEETLSGTVAGIFDSGRLDLRTAAGKVRIRFPLDMIPLVQRFQIASQASIQVQTTRFSDPVTKRDVVTYQMLRADE
;
A
#
# COMPACT_ATOMS: atom_id res chain seq x y z
N MET A 1 7.81 -24.45 -0.41
CA MET A 1 8.23 -25.18 0.81
C MET A 1 7.25 -24.82 1.90
N SER A 2 6.92 -25.75 2.83
CA SER A 2 6.02 -25.42 3.95
C SER A 2 6.80 -24.63 5.01
N THR A 3 6.16 -23.68 5.68
CA THR A 3 6.73 -22.84 6.76
C THR A 3 7.37 -23.70 7.83
N GLY A 4 6.72 -24.80 8.24
CA GLY A 4 7.27 -25.75 9.21
C GLY A 4 8.52 -26.52 8.76
N PHE A 5 8.78 -26.63 7.45
CA PHE A 5 10.07 -27.16 6.97
C PHE A 5 11.17 -26.10 7.15
N LEU A 6 10.90 -24.85 6.75
CA LEU A 6 11.87 -23.75 6.88
C LEU A 6 12.24 -23.49 8.35
N GLU A 7 11.28 -23.56 9.26
CA GLU A 7 11.51 -23.44 10.70
C GLU A 7 12.48 -24.51 11.20
N ARG A 8 12.22 -25.77 10.87
CA ARG A 8 13.09 -26.87 11.29
C ARG A 8 14.50 -26.71 10.71
N HIS A 9 14.58 -26.36 9.41
CA HIS A 9 15.85 -26.17 8.73
C HIS A 9 16.67 -25.01 9.33
N ALA A 10 16.05 -23.86 9.58
CA ALA A 10 16.71 -22.71 10.19
C ALA A 10 17.22 -23.05 11.61
N ASN A 11 16.38 -23.72 12.41
CA ASN A 11 16.76 -24.14 13.76
C ASN A 11 17.89 -25.18 13.76
N GLU A 12 17.92 -26.07 12.78
CA GLU A 12 18.97 -27.08 12.61
C GLU A 12 20.32 -26.44 12.28
N LEU A 13 20.33 -25.54 11.27
CA LEU A 13 21.51 -24.77 10.92
C LEU A 13 22.02 -23.90 12.07
N GLN A 14 21.12 -23.32 12.86
CA GLN A 14 21.53 -22.55 14.05
C GLN A 14 22.24 -23.42 15.10
N ARG A 15 21.73 -24.62 15.37
CA ARG A 15 22.36 -25.56 16.29
C ARG A 15 23.74 -25.98 15.81
N GLU A 16 23.88 -26.31 14.52
CA GLU A 16 25.16 -26.65 13.92
C GLU A 16 26.14 -25.49 13.98
N ALA A 17 25.70 -24.25 13.66
CA ALA A 17 26.52 -23.06 13.76
C ALA A 17 27.01 -22.80 15.19
N GLN A 18 26.15 -23.02 16.19
CA GLN A 18 26.51 -22.89 17.59
C GLN A 18 27.56 -23.94 18.03
N GLN A 19 27.33 -25.21 17.68
CA GLN A 19 28.27 -26.29 18.01
C GLN A 19 29.67 -26.06 17.39
N THR A 20 29.68 -25.61 16.12
CA THR A 20 30.96 -25.36 15.44
C THR A 20 31.63 -24.09 15.99
N ALA A 21 30.87 -23.09 16.40
CA ALA A 21 31.40 -21.91 17.07
C ALA A 21 32.05 -22.25 18.42
N GLU A 22 31.45 -23.16 19.21
CA GLU A 22 32.00 -23.65 20.46
C GLU A 22 33.33 -24.41 20.24
N ARG A 23 33.40 -25.26 19.20
CA ARG A 23 34.63 -25.96 18.82
C ARG A 23 35.73 -25.00 18.35
N SER A 24 35.36 -24.01 17.53
CA SER A 24 36.27 -22.96 17.05
C SER A 24 36.84 -22.14 18.21
N ALA A 25 36.00 -21.80 19.20
CA ALA A 25 36.45 -21.10 20.40
C ALA A 25 37.44 -21.93 21.26
N ALA A 26 37.33 -23.27 21.22
CA ALA A 26 38.28 -24.17 21.92
C ALA A 26 39.61 -24.36 21.16
N ALA A 27 39.64 -24.05 19.85
CA ALA A 27 40.86 -24.15 19.01
C ALA A 27 41.03 -22.87 18.16
N PRO A 28 41.39 -21.73 18.77
CA PRO A 28 41.41 -20.42 18.10
C PRO A 28 42.42 -20.31 16.96
N ASP A 29 43.47 -21.13 16.97
CA ASP A 29 44.51 -21.14 15.94
C ASP A 29 44.17 -22.03 14.73
N ASP A 30 43.05 -22.77 14.76
CA ASP A 30 42.63 -23.62 13.66
C ASP A 30 41.84 -22.78 12.61
N PHE A 31 42.59 -22.41 11.56
CA PHE A 31 42.03 -21.60 10.45
C PHE A 31 40.80 -22.25 9.79
N TRP A 32 40.85 -23.59 9.56
CA TRP A 32 39.78 -24.28 8.90
C TRP A 32 38.49 -24.38 9.73
N LEU A 33 38.69 -24.59 11.04
CA LEU A 33 37.55 -24.64 11.95
C LEU A 33 36.91 -23.26 12.15
N ASN A 34 37.71 -22.20 12.18
CA ASN A 34 37.19 -20.82 12.20
C ASN A 34 36.41 -20.47 10.92
N ALA A 35 36.97 -20.80 9.77
CA ALA A 35 36.27 -20.61 8.47
C ALA A 35 34.96 -21.41 8.37
N ALA A 36 34.94 -22.65 8.87
CA ALA A 36 33.72 -23.46 8.94
C ALA A 36 32.69 -22.84 9.87
N ALA A 37 33.09 -22.32 11.04
CA ALA A 37 32.17 -21.65 11.96
C ALA A 37 31.55 -20.39 11.35
N ASP A 38 32.31 -19.59 10.61
CA ASP A 38 31.81 -18.40 9.94
C ASP A 38 30.84 -18.75 8.81
N ASN A 39 31.14 -19.75 8.00
CA ASN A 39 30.25 -20.22 6.93
C ASN A 39 28.93 -20.76 7.50
N GLN A 40 28.96 -21.54 8.58
CA GLN A 40 27.72 -22.05 9.19
C GLN A 40 26.90 -20.94 9.86
N ARG A 41 27.55 -19.95 10.50
CA ARG A 41 26.83 -18.77 11.00
C ARG A 41 26.15 -17.99 9.88
N GLN A 42 26.83 -17.86 8.74
CA GLN A 42 26.23 -17.21 7.57
C GLN A 42 25.03 -17.99 7.04
N ALA A 43 25.16 -19.31 6.86
CA ALA A 43 24.07 -20.17 6.41
C ALA A 43 22.85 -20.12 7.34
N ALA A 44 23.09 -20.15 8.66
CA ALA A 44 22.03 -20.00 9.65
C ALA A 44 21.30 -18.64 9.54
N ARG A 45 22.06 -17.54 9.41
CA ARG A 45 21.48 -16.20 9.22
C ARG A 45 20.63 -16.09 7.96
N GLU A 46 21.10 -16.68 6.86
CA GLU A 46 20.37 -16.69 5.58
C GLU A 46 19.06 -17.49 5.71
N ALA A 47 19.08 -18.66 6.36
CA ALA A 47 17.89 -19.48 6.58
C ALA A 47 16.87 -18.78 7.49
N PHE A 48 17.31 -18.11 8.56
CA PHE A 48 16.38 -17.31 9.40
C PHE A 48 15.80 -16.13 8.63
N ARG A 49 16.58 -15.45 7.80
CA ARG A 49 16.08 -14.35 6.96
C ARG A 49 15.04 -14.84 5.96
N GLU A 50 15.24 -16.01 5.35
CA GLU A 50 14.24 -16.61 4.46
C GLU A 50 12.94 -16.92 5.22
N LEU A 51 13.06 -17.47 6.42
CA LEU A 51 11.91 -17.75 7.29
C LEU A 51 11.15 -16.47 7.67
N GLU A 52 11.85 -15.39 8.06
CA GLU A 52 11.25 -14.09 8.35
C GLU A 52 10.47 -13.52 7.15
N LEU A 53 11.00 -13.67 5.94
CA LEU A 53 10.33 -13.23 4.72
C LEU A 53 9.04 -14.02 4.45
N VAL A 54 9.05 -15.34 4.74
CA VAL A 54 7.85 -16.17 4.60
C VAL A 54 6.80 -15.75 5.62
N TYR A 55 7.17 -15.54 6.87
CA TYR A 55 6.25 -15.02 7.89
C TYR A 55 5.70 -13.65 7.52
N ALA A 56 6.55 -12.72 7.10
CA ALA A 56 6.12 -11.40 6.65
C ALA A 56 5.15 -11.47 5.44
N ARG A 57 5.34 -12.46 4.58
CA ARG A 57 4.41 -12.71 3.46
C ARG A 57 3.06 -13.25 3.96
N GLU A 58 3.06 -14.24 4.84
CA GLU A 58 1.85 -14.84 5.38
C GLU A 58 1.05 -13.85 6.25
N SER A 59 1.74 -12.97 6.98
CA SER A 59 1.12 -11.91 7.80
C SER A 59 0.62 -10.71 7.00
N GLY A 60 0.89 -10.63 5.70
CA GLY A 60 0.52 -9.48 4.87
C GLY A 60 1.46 -8.28 5.03
N GLU A 61 2.66 -8.50 5.53
CA GLU A 61 3.66 -7.46 5.78
C GLU A 61 4.68 -7.30 4.65
N LEU A 62 4.70 -8.24 3.68
CA LEU A 62 5.67 -8.28 2.60
C LEU A 62 5.06 -7.78 1.29
N LEU A 63 5.65 -6.72 0.74
CA LEU A 63 5.44 -6.26 -0.63
C LEU A 63 6.66 -6.66 -1.48
N ASP A 64 6.43 -7.45 -2.54
CA ASP A 64 7.44 -7.83 -3.53
C ASP A 64 7.26 -6.94 -4.78
N MET A 65 8.30 -6.17 -5.10
CA MET A 65 8.36 -5.32 -6.27
C MET A 65 9.45 -5.84 -7.21
N ARG A 66 9.06 -6.35 -8.36
CA ARG A 66 9.97 -6.83 -9.39
C ARG A 66 10.07 -5.81 -10.51
N PHE A 67 11.29 -5.40 -10.84
CA PHE A 67 11.58 -4.55 -11.98
C PHE A 67 12.31 -5.34 -13.06
N SER A 68 11.90 -5.14 -14.30
CA SER A 68 12.53 -5.78 -15.47
C SER A 68 12.69 -4.79 -16.61
N GLY A 69 13.74 -4.97 -17.40
CA GLY A 69 14.08 -4.11 -18.51
C GLY A 69 15.58 -4.03 -18.74
N PRO A 70 16.04 -3.31 -19.78
CA PRO A 70 17.47 -3.26 -20.12
C PRO A 70 18.38 -2.72 -19.01
N LYS A 71 17.81 -1.93 -18.10
CA LYS A 71 18.52 -1.31 -16.95
C LYS A 71 18.24 -1.99 -15.62
N ALA A 72 17.53 -3.12 -15.62
CA ALA A 72 17.19 -3.90 -14.42
C ALA A 72 17.35 -5.40 -14.74
N ASN A 73 18.61 -5.83 -14.92
CA ASN A 73 18.96 -7.21 -15.15
C ASN A 73 19.82 -7.71 -13.99
N GLY A 74 19.17 -8.13 -12.93
CA GLY A 74 19.82 -8.56 -11.67
C GLY A 74 20.36 -7.41 -10.81
N SER A 75 20.29 -6.18 -11.29
CA SER A 75 20.66 -4.96 -10.57
C SER A 75 19.85 -3.78 -11.08
N ILE A 76 19.71 -2.75 -10.27
CA ILE A 76 19.10 -1.46 -10.62
C ILE A 76 20.05 -0.35 -10.22
N SER A 77 20.18 0.70 -11.03
CA SER A 77 20.98 1.84 -10.61
C SER A 77 20.38 2.51 -9.37
N LEU A 78 21.24 2.98 -8.47
CA LEU A 78 20.79 3.63 -7.24
C LEU A 78 19.88 4.84 -7.53
N ASP A 79 20.19 5.61 -8.57
CA ASP A 79 19.35 6.73 -9.00
C ASP A 79 17.96 6.30 -9.44
N ALA A 80 17.83 5.22 -10.21
CA ALA A 80 16.51 4.71 -10.62
C ALA A 80 15.76 4.16 -9.40
N PHE A 81 16.44 3.41 -8.52
CA PHE A 81 15.88 2.91 -7.29
C PHE A 81 15.31 4.03 -6.41
N LEU A 82 16.08 5.07 -6.14
CA LEU A 82 15.63 6.19 -5.30
C LEU A 82 14.50 6.97 -5.96
N LYS A 83 14.57 7.24 -7.27
CA LYS A 83 13.51 7.94 -8.00
C LYS A 83 12.18 7.18 -8.04
N ILE A 84 12.19 5.86 -7.87
CA ILE A 84 10.99 5.03 -7.81
C ILE A 84 10.51 4.89 -6.35
N THR A 85 11.41 4.55 -5.43
CA THR A 85 11.04 4.18 -4.07
C THR A 85 10.72 5.38 -3.19
N GLU A 86 11.35 6.53 -3.39
CA GLU A 86 11.07 7.75 -2.62
C GLU A 86 9.63 8.24 -2.84
N PRO A 87 9.13 8.41 -4.09
CA PRO A 87 7.74 8.76 -4.31
C PRO A 87 6.76 7.69 -3.80
N LEU A 88 7.05 6.39 -3.94
CA LEU A 88 6.20 5.34 -3.38
C LEU A 88 6.10 5.44 -1.87
N ASN A 89 7.21 5.64 -1.17
CA ASN A 89 7.20 5.83 0.29
C ASN A 89 6.38 7.08 0.70
N LYS A 90 6.50 8.19 -0.06
CA LYS A 90 5.66 9.37 0.15
C LYS A 90 4.18 9.08 -0.12
N ALA A 91 3.87 8.31 -1.16
CA ALA A 91 2.51 7.90 -1.49
C ALA A 91 1.87 7.11 -0.36
N TRP A 92 2.57 6.09 0.14
CA TRP A 92 2.06 5.25 1.24
C TRP A 92 1.89 6.03 2.54
N LYS A 93 2.83 6.90 2.88
CA LYS A 93 2.68 7.78 4.05
C LYS A 93 1.50 8.76 3.91
N ALA A 94 1.29 9.31 2.71
CA ALA A 94 0.17 10.20 2.45
C ALA A 94 -1.18 9.46 2.49
N ALA A 95 -1.26 8.25 1.92
CA ALA A 95 -2.44 7.42 1.97
C ALA A 95 -2.77 6.98 3.41
N ALA A 96 -1.77 6.52 4.15
CA ALA A 96 -1.93 6.14 5.55
C ALA A 96 -2.38 7.32 6.43
N PHE A 97 -1.83 8.52 6.19
CA PHE A 97 -2.26 9.73 6.88
C PHE A 97 -3.74 10.03 6.62
N ARG A 98 -4.17 9.96 5.35
CA ARG A 98 -5.58 10.14 4.99
C ARG A 98 -6.49 9.09 5.63
N LEU A 99 -6.11 7.82 5.55
CA LEU A 99 -6.89 6.71 6.12
C LEU A 99 -7.08 6.87 7.63
N ARG A 100 -6.04 7.32 8.33
CA ARG A 100 -6.09 7.48 9.79
C ARG A 100 -6.82 8.73 10.25
N HIS A 101 -6.67 9.85 9.52
CA HIS A 101 -7.15 11.16 9.96
C HIS A 101 -8.34 11.68 9.17
N GLY A 102 -8.70 11.03 8.06
CA GLY A 102 -9.80 11.47 7.18
C GLY A 102 -9.54 12.80 6.47
N VAL A 103 -8.38 13.41 6.64
CA VAL A 103 -8.03 14.75 6.15
C VAL A 103 -7.12 14.65 4.94
N VAL A 104 -7.33 15.53 3.94
CA VAL A 104 -6.54 15.55 2.69
C VAL A 104 -5.30 16.40 2.84
N ASP A 105 -5.38 17.51 3.61
CA ASP A 105 -4.32 18.49 3.78
C ASP A 105 -3.78 18.50 5.21
N GLY A 106 -2.48 18.30 5.32
CA GLY A 106 -1.79 18.35 6.58
C GLY A 106 -0.30 18.00 6.44
N ARG A 107 0.48 18.39 7.42
CA ARG A 107 1.87 17.92 7.53
C ARG A 107 1.84 16.46 8.00
N ILE A 108 2.33 15.54 7.16
CA ILE A 108 2.49 14.13 7.53
C ILE A 108 3.51 14.08 8.66
N GLY A 109 3.07 13.69 9.86
CA GLY A 109 3.92 13.54 11.02
C GLY A 109 4.88 12.37 10.91
N HIS A 110 5.89 12.34 11.78
CA HIS A 110 6.81 11.20 11.89
C HIS A 110 6.08 9.94 12.36
N ASP A 111 5.01 10.08 13.14
CA ASP A 111 4.18 9.00 13.68
C ASP A 111 3.66 8.04 12.60
N ILE A 112 3.24 8.55 11.45
CA ILE A 112 2.79 7.72 10.32
C ILE A 112 3.94 6.85 9.78
N GLY A 113 5.15 7.42 9.69
CA GLY A 113 6.33 6.67 9.28
C GLY A 113 6.67 5.55 10.25
N ASP A 114 6.56 5.80 11.53
CA ASP A 114 6.85 4.86 12.60
C ASP A 114 5.79 3.73 12.66
N ILE A 115 4.51 4.07 12.41
CA ILE A 115 3.43 3.07 12.35
C ILE A 115 3.59 2.15 11.14
N LEU A 116 3.83 2.68 9.94
CA LEU A 116 4.03 1.86 8.75
C LEU A 116 5.33 1.06 8.84
N ASN A 117 6.37 1.62 9.47
CA ASN A 117 7.68 1.01 9.70
C ASN A 117 8.24 0.28 8.47
N LEU A 118 8.15 0.93 7.30
CA LEU A 118 8.59 0.34 6.04
C LEU A 118 10.09 0.14 6.01
N LYS A 119 10.53 -1.08 5.70
CA LYS A 119 11.93 -1.49 5.67
C LYS A 119 12.26 -2.21 4.37
N LEU A 120 13.47 -1.99 3.86
CA LEU A 120 14.03 -2.82 2.80
C LEU A 120 14.48 -4.16 3.42
N ALA A 121 13.72 -5.22 3.14
CA ALA A 121 14.00 -6.55 3.67
C ALA A 121 15.02 -7.32 2.82
N GLY A 122 15.07 -7.06 1.52
CA GLY A 122 16.02 -7.75 0.64
C GLY A 122 15.97 -7.31 -0.81
N ILE A 123 17.02 -7.76 -1.52
CA ILE A 123 17.10 -7.71 -2.97
C ILE A 123 17.46 -9.12 -3.43
N ALA A 124 16.63 -9.74 -4.28
CA ALA A 124 16.87 -11.09 -4.77
C ALA A 124 17.55 -11.08 -6.15
N HIS A 125 18.38 -12.12 -6.41
CA HIS A 125 19.10 -12.29 -7.66
C HIS A 125 18.19 -12.80 -8.79
N GLY A 126 18.56 -12.50 -10.04
CA GLY A 126 17.92 -13.02 -11.27
C GLY A 126 17.01 -12.03 -12.02
N SER A 127 16.36 -11.15 -11.34
CA SER A 127 15.68 -9.91 -11.78
C SER A 127 15.75 -8.99 -10.58
N THR A 128 15.61 -7.67 -10.79
CA THR A 128 15.69 -6.76 -9.66
C THR A 128 14.40 -6.88 -8.83
N HIS A 129 14.41 -7.77 -7.84
CA HIS A 129 13.36 -7.88 -6.83
C HIS A 129 13.73 -7.04 -5.63
N ILE A 130 12.82 -6.19 -5.22
CA ILE A 130 12.90 -5.37 -4.02
C ILE A 130 11.82 -5.83 -3.06
N LEU A 131 12.25 -6.40 -1.95
CA LEU A 131 11.36 -6.88 -0.91
C LEU A 131 11.26 -5.82 0.18
N LEU A 132 10.06 -5.29 0.37
CA LEU A 132 9.76 -4.34 1.43
C LEU A 132 8.89 -5.02 2.48
N THR A 133 9.23 -4.83 3.75
CA THR A 133 8.38 -5.20 4.87
C THR A 133 7.88 -3.96 5.59
N GLY A 134 6.75 -4.09 6.27
CA GLY A 134 6.20 -3.04 7.09
C GLY A 134 5.48 -3.61 8.29
N ASN A 135 4.90 -2.77 9.11
CA ASN A 135 4.18 -3.20 10.30
C ASN A 135 2.73 -3.58 9.94
N GLY A 136 2.45 -4.88 9.95
CA GLY A 136 1.11 -5.43 9.74
C GLY A 136 0.27 -5.52 11.02
N ALA A 137 0.76 -4.99 12.16
CA ALA A 137 0.01 -5.02 13.41
C ALA A 137 -1.37 -4.38 13.24
N THR A 138 -2.36 -5.09 13.74
CA THR A 138 -3.75 -4.63 13.70
C THR A 138 -4.05 -3.75 14.92
N ASP A 139 -4.92 -2.78 14.74
CA ASP A 139 -5.50 -2.00 15.81
C ASP A 139 -6.55 -2.80 16.60
N LEU A 140 -7.24 -2.13 17.54
CA LEU A 140 -8.29 -2.75 18.35
C LEU A 140 -9.51 -3.21 17.54
N ALA A 141 -9.68 -2.67 16.32
CA ALA A 141 -10.73 -3.10 15.39
C ALA A 141 -10.29 -4.28 14.48
N GLY A 142 -9.03 -4.71 14.59
CA GLY A 142 -8.45 -5.79 13.78
C GLY A 142 -7.96 -5.32 12.40
N GLU A 143 -7.85 -4.01 12.18
CA GLU A 143 -7.40 -3.41 10.93
C GLU A 143 -5.94 -2.98 11.00
N SER A 144 -5.19 -3.21 9.93
CA SER A 144 -3.80 -2.77 9.79
C SER A 144 -3.73 -1.60 8.82
N LEU A 145 -3.14 -0.50 9.27
CA LEU A 145 -2.95 0.68 8.44
C LEU A 145 -2.08 0.39 7.20
N LEU A 146 -1.09 -0.51 7.32
CA LEU A 146 -0.29 -0.96 6.19
C LEU A 146 -1.16 -1.69 5.16
N ARG A 147 -1.98 -2.65 5.61
CA ARG A 147 -2.86 -3.42 4.73
C ARG A 147 -3.82 -2.53 3.98
N GLU A 148 -4.48 -1.63 4.69
CA GLU A 148 -5.43 -0.70 4.05
C GLU A 148 -4.71 0.20 3.03
N THR A 149 -3.52 0.71 3.37
CA THR A 149 -2.68 1.51 2.47
C THR A 149 -2.32 0.74 1.20
N LEU A 150 -1.90 -0.53 1.33
CA LEU A 150 -1.58 -1.37 0.19
C LEU A 150 -2.82 -1.72 -0.63
N THR A 151 -3.96 -2.02 0.03
CA THR A 151 -5.24 -2.25 -0.65
C THR A 151 -5.61 -1.08 -1.55
N GLN A 152 -5.55 0.16 -1.05
CA GLN A 152 -5.85 1.34 -1.87
C GLN A 152 -4.82 1.56 -2.97
N THR A 153 -3.55 1.22 -2.74
CA THR A 153 -2.51 1.28 -3.76
C THR A 153 -2.79 0.31 -4.91
N PHE A 154 -3.09 -0.95 -4.62
CA PHE A 154 -3.42 -1.95 -5.64
C PHE A 154 -4.73 -1.60 -6.36
N ARG A 155 -5.72 -1.07 -5.65
CA ARG A 155 -6.96 -0.59 -6.23
C ARG A 155 -6.69 0.54 -7.24
N LEU A 156 -5.86 1.53 -6.90
CA LEU A 156 -5.50 2.61 -7.81
C LEU A 156 -4.74 2.09 -9.04
N LEU A 157 -3.75 1.22 -8.83
CA LEU A 157 -2.94 0.67 -9.93
C LEU A 157 -3.75 -0.22 -10.89
N SER A 158 -4.80 -0.88 -10.39
CA SER A 158 -5.66 -1.76 -11.19
C SER A 158 -6.93 -1.07 -11.69
N SER A 159 -7.14 0.21 -11.38
CA SER A 159 -8.36 0.94 -11.72
C SER A 159 -8.49 1.20 -13.23
N HIS A 160 -9.73 1.27 -13.68
CA HIS A 160 -10.12 1.63 -15.03
C HIS A 160 -10.83 3.01 -15.02
N ASN A 161 -11.20 3.52 -16.19
CA ASN A 161 -11.77 4.87 -16.29
C ASN A 161 -13.00 5.09 -15.39
N ASP A 162 -13.82 4.06 -15.18
CA ASP A 162 -15.09 4.17 -14.47
C ASP A 162 -14.92 4.24 -12.93
N ASP A 163 -13.87 3.63 -12.39
CA ASP A 163 -13.60 3.53 -10.96
C ASP A 163 -12.32 4.28 -10.51
N PHE A 164 -11.62 4.89 -11.47
CA PHE A 164 -10.35 5.56 -11.24
C PHE A 164 -10.46 6.70 -10.22
N TYR A 165 -11.44 7.59 -10.38
CA TYR A 165 -11.61 8.72 -9.45
C TYR A 165 -11.99 8.27 -8.05
N ASP A 166 -12.79 7.20 -7.95
CA ASP A 166 -13.11 6.56 -6.69
C ASP A 166 -11.86 5.99 -6.00
N ALA A 167 -10.94 5.42 -6.78
CA ALA A 167 -9.67 4.91 -6.26
C ALA A 167 -8.72 6.04 -5.83
N VAL A 168 -8.67 7.15 -6.60
CA VAL A 168 -7.91 8.35 -6.25
C VAL A 168 -8.46 8.98 -4.98
N ASP A 169 -9.78 9.10 -4.83
CA ASP A 169 -10.39 9.65 -3.61
C ASP A 169 -10.11 8.77 -2.40
N ALA A 170 -10.24 7.46 -2.52
CA ALA A 170 -9.98 6.53 -1.43
C ALA A 170 -8.51 6.60 -0.95
N MET A 171 -7.55 6.67 -1.88
CA MET A 171 -6.12 6.78 -1.56
C MET A 171 -5.72 8.20 -1.13
N GLY A 172 -6.43 9.21 -1.63
CA GLY A 172 -6.14 10.64 -1.49
C GLY A 172 -5.31 11.18 -2.66
N GLY A 173 -5.73 12.35 -3.18
CA GLY A 173 -5.14 12.97 -4.37
C GLY A 173 -3.63 13.20 -4.26
N ARG A 174 -3.13 13.59 -3.07
CA ARG A 174 -1.70 13.74 -2.81
C ARG A 174 -0.94 12.42 -2.93
N ALA A 175 -1.49 11.33 -2.40
CA ALA A 175 -0.89 10.01 -2.51
C ALA A 175 -0.89 9.52 -3.96
N ALA A 176 -2.00 9.71 -4.68
CA ALA A 176 -2.12 9.39 -6.10
C ALA A 176 -1.10 10.13 -6.97
N GLN A 177 -0.83 11.42 -6.69
CA GLN A 177 0.22 12.18 -7.38
C GLN A 177 1.61 11.56 -7.18
N TYR A 178 1.95 11.15 -5.95
CA TYR A 178 3.22 10.48 -5.69
C TYR A 178 3.32 9.12 -6.38
N VAL A 179 2.21 8.35 -6.50
CA VAL A 179 2.18 7.14 -7.33
C VAL A 179 2.48 7.50 -8.79
N GLY A 180 1.90 8.59 -9.30
CA GLY A 180 2.17 9.11 -10.65
C GLY A 180 3.65 9.43 -10.87
N GLU A 181 4.33 10.04 -9.88
CA GLU A 181 5.77 10.32 -9.93
C GLU A 181 6.59 9.02 -9.99
N ALA A 182 6.25 8.03 -9.17
CA ALA A 182 6.91 6.73 -9.20
C ALA A 182 6.75 6.02 -10.55
N LEU A 183 5.53 5.99 -11.08
CA LEU A 183 5.24 5.42 -12.41
C LEU A 183 5.96 6.19 -13.53
N LYS A 184 6.09 7.52 -13.40
CA LYS A 184 6.89 8.34 -14.31
C LYS A 184 8.36 7.92 -14.28
N ALA A 185 8.91 7.69 -13.08
CA ALA A 185 10.30 7.24 -12.93
C ALA A 185 10.52 5.85 -13.56
N ILE A 186 9.59 4.90 -13.33
CA ILE A 186 9.60 3.56 -13.95
C ILE A 186 9.62 3.68 -15.47
N GLY A 187 8.68 4.45 -16.04
CA GLY A 187 8.60 4.66 -17.49
C GLY A 187 9.83 5.36 -18.07
N THR A 188 10.38 6.39 -17.39
CA THR A 188 11.59 7.10 -17.82
C THR A 188 12.82 6.22 -17.78
N ALA A 189 12.90 5.28 -16.85
CA ALA A 189 13.96 4.30 -16.78
C ALA A 189 13.84 3.18 -17.84
N GLY A 190 12.73 3.11 -18.58
CA GLY A 190 12.43 2.05 -19.53
C GLY A 190 12.18 0.71 -18.88
N LEU A 191 11.64 0.73 -17.66
CA LEU A 191 11.36 -0.46 -16.88
C LEU A 191 9.88 -0.84 -16.98
N SER A 192 9.61 -2.14 -16.82
CA SER A 192 8.33 -2.67 -16.39
C SER A 192 8.42 -3.04 -14.90
N ALA A 193 7.29 -3.03 -14.22
CA ALA A 193 7.22 -3.33 -12.80
C ALA A 193 6.10 -4.34 -12.52
N GLN A 194 6.35 -5.28 -11.62
CA GLN A 194 5.33 -6.18 -11.10
C GLN A 194 5.30 -6.04 -9.59
N PHE A 195 4.13 -5.78 -9.04
CA PHE A 195 3.93 -5.71 -7.60
C PHE A 195 3.08 -6.89 -7.16
N THR A 196 3.52 -7.57 -6.12
CA THR A 196 2.82 -8.70 -5.52
C THR A 196 2.73 -8.50 -4.02
N TRP A 197 1.54 -8.61 -3.50
CA TRP A 197 1.28 -8.54 -2.08
C TRP A 197 0.24 -9.59 -1.71
N GLN A 198 0.56 -10.41 -0.71
CA GLN A 198 -0.34 -11.42 -0.18
C GLN A 198 -0.94 -10.94 1.12
N ASP A 199 -2.26 -10.97 1.24
CA ASP A 199 -3.00 -10.66 2.46
C ASP A 199 -4.06 -11.72 2.73
N ARG A 200 -3.97 -12.37 3.90
CA ARG A 200 -4.96 -13.36 4.38
C ARG A 200 -5.33 -14.42 3.33
N GLY A 201 -4.34 -14.91 2.60
CA GLY A 201 -4.54 -15.92 1.55
C GLY A 201 -4.95 -15.35 0.18
N THR A 202 -5.23 -14.06 0.08
CA THR A 202 -5.49 -13.38 -1.19
C THR A 202 -4.18 -12.82 -1.75
N VAL A 203 -3.90 -13.10 -3.02
CA VAL A 203 -2.74 -12.54 -3.72
C VAL A 203 -3.20 -11.34 -4.54
N ASN A 204 -2.75 -10.16 -4.15
CA ASN A 204 -2.89 -8.95 -4.92
C ASN A 204 -1.70 -8.84 -5.87
N PHE A 205 -1.97 -8.70 -7.15
CA PHE A 205 -0.97 -8.65 -8.19
C PHE A 205 -1.26 -7.53 -9.17
N TRP A 206 -0.24 -6.72 -9.46
CA TRP A 206 -0.30 -5.72 -10.51
C TRP A 206 0.86 -5.92 -11.49
N ASN A 207 0.53 -5.99 -12.79
CA ASN A 207 1.51 -6.11 -13.86
C ASN A 207 1.62 -4.79 -14.63
N GLY A 208 2.54 -3.95 -14.21
CA GLY A 208 2.89 -2.68 -14.84
C GLY A 208 3.79 -2.88 -16.06
N SER A 209 3.26 -3.46 -17.12
CA SER A 209 3.89 -3.40 -18.43
C SER A 209 4.09 -1.94 -18.86
N THR A 210 4.92 -1.67 -19.85
CA THR A 210 5.15 -0.31 -20.37
C THR A 210 3.83 0.37 -20.78
N GLY A 211 2.91 -0.38 -21.39
CA GLY A 211 1.58 0.10 -21.77
C GLY A 211 0.72 0.44 -20.55
N GLU A 212 0.71 -0.44 -19.56
CA GLU A 212 -0.07 -0.25 -18.33
C GLU A 212 0.45 0.93 -17.49
N VAL A 213 1.77 1.04 -17.33
CA VAL A 213 2.41 2.20 -16.69
C VAL A 213 2.00 3.50 -17.40
N SER A 214 2.01 3.50 -18.74
CA SER A 214 1.60 4.67 -19.53
C SER A 214 0.12 4.99 -19.37
N ARG A 215 -0.74 3.98 -19.32
CA ARG A 215 -2.19 4.12 -19.13
C ARG A 215 -2.51 4.77 -17.78
N ILE A 216 -2.02 4.21 -16.69
CA ILE A 216 -2.27 4.75 -15.35
C ILE A 216 -1.65 6.15 -15.20
N ARG A 217 -0.46 6.39 -15.76
CA ARG A 217 0.14 7.72 -15.77
C ARG A 217 -0.72 8.76 -16.48
N ALA A 218 -1.30 8.41 -17.63
CA ALA A 218 -2.19 9.31 -18.36
C ALA A 218 -3.42 9.66 -17.52
N LEU A 219 -4.02 8.67 -16.84
CA LEU A 219 -5.11 8.90 -15.91
C LEU A 219 -4.69 9.80 -14.73
N LEU A 220 -3.55 9.52 -14.10
CA LEU A 220 -3.05 10.33 -12.98
C LEU A 220 -2.65 11.75 -13.39
N ALA A 221 -2.16 11.95 -14.62
CA ALA A 221 -1.86 13.28 -15.15
C ALA A 221 -3.13 14.12 -15.37
N SER A 222 -4.29 13.48 -15.52
CA SER A 222 -5.59 14.15 -15.62
C SER A 222 -6.14 14.62 -14.27
N VAL A 223 -5.58 14.10 -13.16
CA VAL A 223 -5.97 14.55 -11.82
C VAL A 223 -5.27 15.88 -11.54
N SER A 224 -5.98 16.99 -11.80
CA SER A 224 -5.58 18.29 -11.27
C SER A 224 -5.61 18.24 -9.74
N GLN A 225 -4.92 19.18 -9.06
CA GLN A 225 -5.02 19.26 -7.60
C GLN A 225 -6.51 19.32 -7.22
N PRO A 226 -7.03 18.36 -6.46
CA PRO A 226 -8.44 18.36 -6.11
C PRO A 226 -8.76 19.58 -5.26
N GLN A 227 -9.86 20.24 -5.57
CA GLN A 227 -10.41 21.25 -4.67
C GLN A 227 -11.22 20.52 -3.60
N VAL A 228 -10.81 20.71 -2.35
CA VAL A 228 -11.48 20.08 -1.21
C VAL A 228 -12.14 21.18 -0.37
N TYR A 229 -13.42 21.01 -0.10
CA TYR A 229 -14.20 21.91 0.75
C TYR A 229 -15.30 21.14 1.47
N GLU A 230 -15.81 21.74 2.53
CA GLU A 230 -16.94 21.18 3.27
C GLU A 230 -18.24 21.83 2.82
N GLU A 231 -19.27 21.04 2.67
CA GLU A 231 -20.64 21.53 2.40
C GLU A 231 -21.68 20.63 3.06
N THR A 232 -22.90 21.16 3.17
CA THR A 232 -24.03 20.37 3.67
C THR A 232 -24.92 19.99 2.49
N LEU A 233 -25.11 18.68 2.29
CA LEU A 233 -26.04 18.15 1.30
C LEU A 233 -27.36 17.83 1.95
N SER A 234 -28.44 18.44 1.43
CA SER A 234 -29.81 18.16 1.88
C SER A 234 -30.58 17.42 0.80
N GLY A 235 -31.32 16.41 1.20
CA GLY A 235 -32.09 15.60 0.26
C GLY A 235 -32.80 14.42 0.90
N THR A 236 -33.35 13.54 0.07
CA THR A 236 -34.06 12.33 0.51
C THR A 236 -33.12 11.14 0.45
N VAL A 237 -33.03 10.38 1.52
CA VAL A 237 -32.23 9.14 1.56
C VAL A 237 -32.81 8.12 0.60
N ALA A 238 -32.01 7.75 -0.41
CA ALA A 238 -32.44 6.82 -1.46
C ALA A 238 -31.94 5.38 -1.21
N GLY A 239 -30.92 5.20 -0.39
CA GLY A 239 -30.38 3.88 -0.02
C GLY A 239 -29.21 3.98 0.93
N ILE A 240 -29.04 2.95 1.77
CA ILE A 240 -27.95 2.79 2.71
C ILE A 240 -27.36 1.40 2.48
N PHE A 241 -26.02 1.30 2.41
CA PHE A 241 -25.30 0.08 2.10
C PHE A 241 -24.24 -0.20 3.16
N ASP A 242 -24.09 -1.44 3.51
CA ASP A 242 -23.07 -1.95 4.47
C ASP A 242 -21.63 -1.74 4.01
N SER A 243 -21.45 -1.50 2.71
CA SER A 243 -20.16 -1.14 2.10
C SER A 243 -19.69 0.30 2.40
N GLY A 244 -20.30 1.02 3.35
CA GLY A 244 -19.94 2.41 3.68
C GLY A 244 -20.44 3.43 2.66
N ARG A 245 -21.60 3.17 2.03
CA ARG A 245 -22.22 4.04 1.03
C ARG A 245 -23.64 4.44 1.42
N LEU A 246 -23.94 5.72 1.26
CA LEU A 246 -25.29 6.29 1.33
C LEU A 246 -25.60 7.00 0.02
N ASP A 247 -26.77 6.70 -0.56
CA ASP A 247 -27.28 7.37 -1.74
C ASP A 247 -28.32 8.44 -1.29
N LEU A 248 -28.06 9.71 -1.63
CA LEU A 248 -28.94 10.84 -1.32
C LEU A 248 -29.50 11.42 -2.61
N ARG A 249 -30.81 11.64 -2.68
CA ARG A 249 -31.47 12.34 -3.80
C ARG A 249 -31.61 13.81 -3.42
N THR A 250 -30.74 14.64 -4.00
CA THR A 250 -30.73 16.10 -3.85
C THR A 250 -31.56 16.76 -4.99
N ALA A 251 -31.74 18.07 -4.93
CA ALA A 251 -32.34 18.84 -6.03
C ALA A 251 -31.53 18.77 -7.34
N ALA A 252 -30.20 18.60 -7.23
CA ALA A 252 -29.30 18.48 -8.39
C ALA A 252 -29.23 17.06 -8.96
N GLY A 253 -29.83 16.07 -8.30
CA GLY A 253 -29.82 14.67 -8.72
C GLY A 253 -29.45 13.71 -7.61
N LYS A 254 -29.16 12.47 -7.98
CA LYS A 254 -28.75 11.43 -7.05
C LYS A 254 -27.24 11.54 -6.82
N VAL A 255 -26.84 11.72 -5.57
CA VAL A 255 -25.44 11.76 -5.15
C VAL A 255 -25.10 10.54 -4.30
N ARG A 256 -23.86 10.07 -4.40
CA ARG A 256 -23.30 8.98 -3.61
C ARG A 256 -22.37 9.56 -2.57
N ILE A 257 -22.68 9.32 -1.30
CA ILE A 257 -21.88 9.76 -0.16
C ILE A 257 -21.19 8.53 0.43
N ARG A 258 -19.90 8.58 0.65
CA ARG A 258 -19.15 7.55 1.37
C ARG A 258 -19.09 7.91 2.84
N PHE A 259 -19.10 6.89 3.69
CA PHE A 259 -18.89 7.06 5.11
C PHE A 259 -17.99 5.94 5.65
N PRO A 260 -17.13 6.24 6.66
CA PRO A 260 -16.34 5.24 7.36
C PRO A 260 -17.24 4.20 8.05
N LEU A 261 -16.78 2.96 8.15
CA LEU A 261 -17.58 1.86 8.72
C LEU A 261 -17.91 2.06 10.20
N ASP A 262 -17.10 2.80 10.95
CA ASP A 262 -17.38 3.20 12.34
C ASP A 262 -18.59 4.13 12.47
N MET A 263 -19.00 4.78 11.38
CA MET A 263 -20.22 5.59 11.33
C MET A 263 -21.50 4.78 11.03
N ILE A 264 -21.41 3.47 10.82
CA ILE A 264 -22.60 2.62 10.57
C ILE A 264 -23.69 2.83 11.62
N PRO A 265 -23.41 2.85 12.94
CA PRO A 265 -24.46 3.06 13.96
C PRO A 265 -25.19 4.40 13.82
N LEU A 266 -24.49 5.44 13.35
CA LEU A 266 -25.08 6.75 13.11
C LEU A 266 -25.92 6.72 11.84
N VAL A 267 -25.40 6.13 10.75
CA VAL A 267 -26.07 6.07 9.45
C VAL A 267 -27.30 5.16 9.48
N GLN A 268 -27.34 4.13 10.31
CA GLN A 268 -28.49 3.26 10.51
C GLN A 268 -29.72 3.96 11.10
N ARG A 269 -29.55 5.14 11.69
CA ARG A 269 -30.69 5.96 12.17
C ARG A 269 -31.49 6.59 11.05
N PHE A 270 -30.87 6.78 9.88
CA PHE A 270 -31.60 7.29 8.71
C PHE A 270 -32.56 6.25 8.18
N GLN A 271 -33.74 6.73 7.79
CA GLN A 271 -34.76 5.89 7.13
C GLN A 271 -34.75 6.17 5.63
N ILE A 272 -34.91 5.13 4.82
CA ILE A 272 -35.09 5.28 3.38
C ILE A 272 -36.34 6.12 3.13
N ALA A 273 -36.27 7.05 2.19
CA ALA A 273 -37.30 8.05 1.85
C ALA A 273 -37.45 9.18 2.91
N SER A 274 -36.69 9.24 3.98
CA SER A 274 -36.66 10.40 4.89
C SER A 274 -35.79 11.53 4.35
N GLN A 275 -36.08 12.76 4.79
CA GLN A 275 -35.21 13.91 4.56
C GLN A 275 -34.01 13.85 5.48
N ALA A 276 -32.83 14.18 4.95
CA ALA A 276 -31.61 14.24 5.72
C ALA A 276 -30.75 15.43 5.27
N SER A 277 -30.03 16.02 6.23
CA SER A 277 -28.98 17.01 6.01
C SER A 277 -27.66 16.42 6.49
N ILE A 278 -26.70 16.29 5.57
CA ILE A 278 -25.46 15.57 5.79
C ILE A 278 -24.29 16.50 5.50
N GLN A 279 -23.45 16.73 6.49
CA GLN A 279 -22.22 17.47 6.31
C GLN A 279 -21.17 16.55 5.66
N VAL A 280 -20.67 16.97 4.52
CA VAL A 280 -19.74 16.19 3.71
C VAL A 280 -18.49 16.99 3.41
N GLN A 281 -17.36 16.30 3.30
CA GLN A 281 -16.19 16.79 2.61
C GLN A 281 -16.38 16.49 1.12
N THR A 282 -16.40 17.54 0.32
CA THR A 282 -16.53 17.47 -1.12
C THR A 282 -15.17 17.61 -1.76
N THR A 283 -14.80 16.62 -2.57
CA THR A 283 -13.56 16.65 -3.36
C THR A 283 -13.94 16.76 -4.82
N ARG A 284 -13.56 17.89 -5.45
CA ARG A 284 -13.82 18.17 -6.86
C ARG A 284 -12.55 17.96 -7.67
N PHE A 285 -12.59 17.06 -8.63
CA PHE A 285 -11.55 16.84 -9.63
C PHE A 285 -11.98 17.46 -10.95
N SER A 286 -11.15 18.31 -11.55
CA SER A 286 -11.37 18.75 -12.92
C SER A 286 -10.66 17.79 -13.87
N ASP A 287 -11.40 17.09 -14.69
CA ASP A 287 -10.83 16.24 -15.74
C ASP A 287 -10.43 17.12 -16.95
N PRO A 288 -9.13 17.29 -17.21
CA PRO A 288 -8.68 18.16 -18.30
C PRO A 288 -8.97 17.56 -19.69
N VAL A 289 -9.25 16.27 -19.80
CA VAL A 289 -9.54 15.59 -21.06
C VAL A 289 -11.02 15.77 -21.43
N THR A 290 -11.91 15.44 -20.49
CA THR A 290 -13.38 15.55 -20.72
C THR A 290 -13.93 16.93 -20.39
N LYS A 291 -13.14 17.79 -19.72
CA LYS A 291 -13.56 19.09 -19.18
C LYS A 291 -14.79 19.00 -18.27
N ARG A 292 -14.99 17.84 -17.64
CA ARG A 292 -16.05 17.59 -16.68
C ARG A 292 -15.45 17.56 -15.28
N ASP A 293 -16.17 18.15 -14.35
CA ASP A 293 -15.83 18.02 -12.94
C ASP A 293 -16.39 16.69 -12.42
N VAL A 294 -15.52 15.91 -11.81
CA VAL A 294 -15.90 14.74 -11.02
C VAL A 294 -15.92 15.15 -9.56
N VAL A 295 -17.03 14.89 -8.89
CA VAL A 295 -17.22 15.29 -7.49
C VAL A 295 -17.47 14.03 -6.67
N THR A 296 -16.69 13.88 -5.62
CA THR A 296 -16.86 12.81 -4.62
C THR A 296 -17.24 13.42 -3.27
N TYR A 297 -18.01 12.66 -2.49
CA TYR A 297 -18.54 13.13 -1.21
C TYR A 297 -18.18 12.13 -0.12
N GLN A 298 -17.55 12.61 0.96
CA GLN A 298 -17.28 11.83 2.16
C GLN A 298 -18.03 12.45 3.35
N MET A 299 -18.80 11.65 4.07
CA MET A 299 -19.54 12.09 5.25
C MET A 299 -18.58 12.50 6.37
N LEU A 300 -18.79 13.68 6.93
CA LEU A 300 -18.10 14.18 8.12
C LEU A 300 -18.99 14.08 9.36
N ARG A 301 -20.22 14.53 9.23
CA ARG A 301 -21.26 14.49 10.28
C ARG A 301 -22.62 14.33 9.63
N ALA A 302 -23.57 13.89 10.41
CA ALA A 302 -24.96 13.85 10.05
C ALA A 302 -25.76 14.56 11.16
N ASP A 303 -26.49 15.58 10.77
CA ASP A 303 -27.44 16.25 11.66
C ASP A 303 -28.83 15.61 11.48
N GLU A 304 -29.50 15.36 12.59
CA GLU A 304 -30.85 14.82 12.63
C GLU A 304 -31.90 15.85 12.14
#